data_15e16f953cfc893db7c63434b6524350
#
_entry.id   15e16f953cfc893db7c63434b6524350
#
_cell.length_a   1.000
_cell.length_b   1.000
_cell.length_c   1.000
_cell.angle_alpha   90.00
_cell.angle_beta   90.00
_cell.angle_gamma   90.00
#
_symmetry.space_group_name_H-M   'P 1'
#
loop_
_entity.id
_entity.type
_entity.pdbx_description
1 polymer ?
#
loop_
_entity_poly.entity_id
_entity_poly.type
_entity_poly.pdbx_seq_one_letter_code
_entity_poly.pdbx_strand_id
1 'polypeptide(L)'
;MFKISNATVKRIVLEHLVEQVDSGGLDGLLASGFSPELIDDLRKRPARDFMHAAQSENFAIKVSFDTERLMACLWMRDRARRDEMLKEYFVRHGAPIILLRTLFTLSKQELQRLRGELDLVEKSANGRPRLPPTAVRDAIHNEWFAICRTFKEEPERERLWRLHQKFQSYSIASIHRCTDEFKEAGGGAATRNSTSVGVCPAAT
;
A
#
# COMPACT_ATOMS: atom_id res chain seq x y z
N MET A 1 -23.71 12.21 -7.68
CA MET A 1 -24.50 11.73 -8.84
C MET A 1 -24.27 12.65 -10.01
N PHE A 2 -23.84 12.16 -11.16
CA PHE A 2 -23.67 12.94 -12.38
C PHE A 2 -24.39 12.30 -13.56
N LYS A 3 -24.67 13.11 -14.61
CA LYS A 3 -25.37 12.63 -15.80
C LYS A 3 -24.35 12.31 -16.90
N ILE A 4 -24.53 11.17 -17.54
CA ILE A 4 -23.79 10.78 -18.74
C ILE A 4 -24.67 11.17 -19.94
N SER A 5 -24.17 12.11 -20.75
CA SER A 5 -24.82 12.55 -22.00
C SER A 5 -24.12 12.01 -23.27
N ASN A 6 -22.88 11.57 -23.18
CA ASN A 6 -22.12 11.02 -24.30
C ASN A 6 -22.76 9.73 -24.84
N ALA A 7 -23.11 9.70 -26.13
CA ALA A 7 -23.83 8.58 -26.76
C ALA A 7 -23.04 7.26 -26.72
N THR A 8 -21.70 7.31 -26.88
CA THR A 8 -20.87 6.11 -26.85
C THR A 8 -20.86 5.49 -25.44
N VAL A 9 -20.75 6.33 -24.40
CA VAL A 9 -20.75 5.83 -23.00
C VAL A 9 -22.15 5.29 -22.66
N LYS A 10 -23.22 5.97 -23.06
CA LYS A 10 -24.59 5.46 -22.89
C LYS A 10 -24.76 4.08 -23.52
N ARG A 11 -24.23 3.89 -24.74
CA ARG A 11 -24.30 2.60 -25.44
C ARG A 11 -23.59 1.51 -24.65
N ILE A 12 -22.36 1.75 -24.22
CA ILE A 12 -21.58 0.77 -23.44
C ILE A 12 -22.33 0.36 -22.15
N VAL A 13 -22.92 1.33 -21.46
CA VAL A 13 -23.70 1.03 -20.24
C VAL A 13 -24.96 0.23 -20.56
N LEU A 14 -25.66 0.53 -21.65
CA LEU A 14 -26.84 -0.23 -22.07
C LEU A 14 -26.47 -1.66 -22.53
N GLU A 15 -25.40 -1.82 -23.29
CA GLU A 15 -24.86 -3.13 -23.68
C GLU A 15 -24.53 -3.97 -22.44
N HIS A 16 -23.83 -3.38 -21.45
CA HIS A 16 -23.53 -4.06 -20.19
C HIS A 16 -24.80 -4.42 -19.40
N LEU A 17 -25.81 -3.55 -19.40
CA LEU A 17 -27.10 -3.83 -18.77
C LEU A 17 -27.77 -5.07 -19.39
N VAL A 18 -27.81 -5.15 -20.73
CA VAL A 18 -28.36 -6.29 -21.44
C VAL A 18 -27.58 -7.58 -21.14
N GLU A 19 -26.26 -7.49 -21.15
CA GLU A 19 -25.39 -8.62 -20.78
C GLU A 19 -25.66 -9.13 -19.36
N GLN A 20 -25.88 -8.24 -18.40
CA GLN A 20 -26.26 -8.61 -17.02
C GLN A 20 -27.62 -9.31 -16.98
N VAL A 21 -28.59 -8.82 -17.75
CA VAL A 21 -29.91 -9.45 -17.87
C VAL A 21 -29.82 -10.86 -18.47
N ASP A 22 -29.00 -11.04 -19.52
CA ASP A 22 -28.84 -12.31 -20.23
C ASP A 22 -28.03 -13.33 -19.43
N SER A 23 -27.03 -12.88 -18.66
CA SER A 23 -26.19 -13.74 -17.80
C SER A 23 -26.83 -14.13 -16.48
N GLY A 24 -28.04 -13.64 -16.18
CA GLY A 24 -28.74 -13.96 -14.94
C GLY A 24 -28.37 -13.11 -13.73
N GLY A 25 -27.67 -11.99 -13.92
CA GLY A 25 -27.30 -11.02 -12.88
C GLY A 25 -28.48 -10.16 -12.37
N LEU A 26 -29.68 -10.76 -12.28
CA LEU A 26 -30.93 -10.06 -11.99
C LEU A 26 -30.98 -9.44 -10.58
N ASP A 27 -30.39 -10.12 -9.60
CA ASP A 27 -30.42 -9.67 -8.19
C ASP A 27 -29.77 -8.28 -8.03
N GLY A 28 -28.68 -8.02 -8.74
CA GLY A 28 -28.01 -6.71 -8.75
C GLY A 28 -28.87 -5.61 -9.37
N LEU A 29 -29.62 -5.92 -10.41
CA LEU A 29 -30.52 -4.98 -11.09
C LEU A 29 -31.76 -4.66 -10.23
N LEU A 30 -32.37 -5.67 -9.63
CA LEU A 30 -33.49 -5.52 -8.72
C LEU A 30 -33.08 -4.69 -7.49
N ALA A 31 -31.92 -4.98 -6.89
CA ALA A 31 -31.38 -4.20 -5.79
C ALA A 31 -31.07 -2.73 -6.17
N SER A 32 -30.80 -2.48 -7.46
CA SER A 32 -30.58 -1.14 -8.03
C SER A 32 -31.88 -0.40 -8.37
N GLY A 33 -33.05 -1.01 -8.12
CA GLY A 33 -34.38 -0.39 -8.32
C GLY A 33 -35.00 -0.63 -9.70
N PHE A 34 -34.47 -1.58 -10.47
CA PHE A 34 -35.15 -2.02 -11.71
C PHE A 34 -36.35 -2.90 -11.35
N SER A 35 -37.52 -2.63 -11.99
CA SER A 35 -38.66 -3.51 -11.82
C SER A 35 -38.54 -4.76 -12.69
N PRO A 36 -39.15 -5.90 -12.30
CA PRO A 36 -39.16 -7.12 -13.11
C PRO A 36 -39.73 -6.90 -14.53
N GLU A 37 -40.77 -6.06 -14.64
CA GLU A 37 -41.42 -5.72 -15.91
C GLU A 37 -40.47 -4.97 -16.85
N LEU A 38 -39.68 -4.03 -16.30
CA LEU A 38 -38.66 -3.30 -17.06
C LEU A 38 -37.55 -4.23 -17.55
N ILE A 39 -37.11 -5.17 -16.71
CA ILE A 39 -36.11 -6.17 -17.09
C ILE A 39 -36.64 -7.07 -18.22
N ASP A 40 -37.88 -7.51 -18.13
CA ASP A 40 -38.53 -8.31 -19.16
C ASP A 40 -38.67 -7.54 -20.47
N ASP A 41 -39.02 -6.26 -20.42
CA ASP A 41 -39.09 -5.39 -21.57
C ASP A 41 -37.72 -5.21 -22.24
N LEU A 42 -36.69 -4.97 -21.47
CA LEU A 42 -35.32 -4.85 -21.98
C LEU A 42 -34.88 -6.13 -22.71
N ARG A 43 -35.20 -7.28 -22.18
CA ARG A 43 -34.87 -8.60 -22.75
C ARG A 43 -35.52 -8.85 -24.14
N LYS A 44 -36.69 -8.30 -24.37
CA LYS A 44 -37.45 -8.48 -25.61
C LYS A 44 -37.05 -7.49 -26.69
N ARG A 45 -36.29 -6.42 -26.37
CA ARG A 45 -35.96 -5.38 -27.35
C ARG A 45 -34.76 -5.74 -28.21
N PRO A 46 -34.81 -5.46 -29.50
CA PRO A 46 -33.67 -5.66 -30.39
C PRO A 46 -32.53 -4.65 -30.05
N ALA A 47 -31.29 -5.05 -30.27
CA ALA A 47 -30.09 -4.25 -29.96
C ALA A 47 -30.11 -2.84 -30.61
N ARG A 48 -30.75 -2.70 -31.81
CA ARG A 48 -30.90 -1.40 -32.49
C ARG A 48 -31.67 -0.36 -31.66
N ASP A 49 -32.62 -0.79 -30.83
CA ASP A 49 -33.43 0.13 -30.00
C ASP A 49 -32.57 0.75 -28.90
N PHE A 50 -31.62 -0.01 -28.34
CA PHE A 50 -30.65 0.51 -27.38
C PHE A 50 -29.70 1.52 -28.03
N MET A 51 -29.32 1.30 -29.28
CA MET A 51 -28.48 2.26 -30.02
C MET A 51 -29.25 3.58 -30.27
N HIS A 52 -30.52 3.52 -30.65
CA HIS A 52 -31.36 4.71 -30.80
C HIS A 52 -31.58 5.44 -29.46
N ALA A 53 -31.84 4.69 -28.38
CA ALA A 53 -31.95 5.26 -27.04
C ALA A 53 -30.66 5.97 -26.59
N ALA A 54 -29.51 5.38 -26.87
CA ALA A 54 -28.20 5.99 -26.53
C ALA A 54 -27.95 7.32 -27.26
N GLN A 55 -28.44 7.45 -28.50
CA GLN A 55 -28.33 8.67 -29.32
C GLN A 55 -29.33 9.75 -28.89
N SER A 56 -30.41 9.38 -28.20
CA SER A 56 -31.44 10.33 -27.79
C SER A 56 -30.92 11.35 -26.78
N GLU A 57 -31.17 12.64 -27.04
CA GLU A 57 -30.85 13.73 -26.10
C GLU A 57 -31.74 13.69 -24.85
N ASN A 58 -32.93 13.15 -24.95
CA ASN A 58 -33.89 13.03 -23.85
C ASN A 58 -33.58 11.91 -22.90
N PHE A 59 -32.66 11.00 -23.26
CA PHE A 59 -32.23 9.91 -22.42
C PHE A 59 -30.86 10.24 -21.80
N ALA A 60 -30.78 10.21 -20.48
CA ALA A 60 -29.55 10.38 -19.74
C ALA A 60 -29.40 9.29 -18.66
N ILE A 61 -28.22 8.72 -18.58
CA ILE A 61 -27.86 7.78 -17.52
C ILE A 61 -27.35 8.58 -16.34
N LYS A 62 -27.89 8.29 -15.17
CA LYS A 62 -27.41 8.86 -13.90
C LYS A 62 -26.50 7.85 -13.21
N VAL A 63 -25.30 8.28 -12.86
CA VAL A 63 -24.32 7.44 -12.18
C VAL A 63 -24.01 8.00 -10.82
N SER A 64 -23.96 7.12 -9.82
CA SER A 64 -23.41 7.41 -8.49
C SER A 64 -22.17 6.58 -8.25
N PHE A 65 -21.19 7.15 -7.55
CA PHE A 65 -20.01 6.44 -7.12
C PHE A 65 -20.04 6.23 -5.62
N ASP A 66 -19.60 5.08 -5.18
CA ASP A 66 -19.15 4.90 -3.81
C ASP A 66 -17.81 5.64 -3.67
N THR A 67 -17.90 6.89 -3.25
CA THR A 67 -16.74 7.79 -3.16
C THR A 67 -15.75 7.32 -2.10
N GLU A 68 -16.22 6.70 -1.03
CA GLU A 68 -15.35 6.21 0.05
C GLU A 68 -14.50 5.04 -0.45
N ARG A 69 -15.13 4.07 -1.10
CA ARG A 69 -14.41 2.93 -1.69
C ARG A 69 -13.48 3.35 -2.81
N LEU A 70 -13.91 4.27 -3.67
CA LEU A 70 -13.06 4.80 -4.73
C LEU A 70 -11.81 5.45 -4.14
N MET A 71 -11.97 6.33 -3.14
CA MET A 71 -10.85 6.99 -2.46
C MET A 71 -9.94 5.97 -1.76
N ALA A 72 -10.51 4.97 -1.10
CA ALA A 72 -9.74 3.90 -0.48
C ALA A 72 -8.88 3.14 -1.52
N CYS A 73 -9.45 2.80 -2.68
CA CYS A 73 -8.72 2.15 -3.77
C CYS A 73 -7.57 3.03 -4.31
N LEU A 74 -7.82 4.34 -4.49
CA LEU A 74 -6.79 5.29 -4.94
C LEU A 74 -5.67 5.42 -3.92
N TRP A 75 -5.98 5.56 -2.64
CA TRP A 75 -4.99 5.61 -1.56
C TRP A 75 -4.15 4.34 -1.45
N MET A 76 -4.78 3.17 -1.59
CA MET A 76 -4.04 1.91 -1.63
C MET A 76 -3.06 1.88 -2.81
N ARG A 77 -3.46 2.39 -3.97
CA ARG A 77 -2.60 2.47 -5.15
C ARG A 77 -1.44 3.44 -4.96
N ASP A 78 -1.70 4.62 -4.39
CA ASP A 78 -0.67 5.61 -4.10
C ASP A 78 0.33 5.08 -3.07
N ARG A 79 -0.16 4.40 -2.03
CA ARG A 79 0.69 3.74 -1.03
C ARG A 79 1.57 2.67 -1.67
N ALA A 80 1.02 1.84 -2.55
CA ALA A 80 1.79 0.82 -3.26
C ALA A 80 2.89 1.44 -4.13
N ARG A 81 2.59 2.52 -4.87
CA ARG A 81 3.58 3.26 -5.65
C ARG A 81 4.67 3.85 -4.75
N ARG A 82 4.28 4.41 -3.62
CA ARG A 82 5.23 4.95 -2.65
C ARG A 82 6.15 3.87 -2.10
N ASP A 83 5.59 2.71 -1.78
CA ASP A 83 6.36 1.56 -1.29
C ASP A 83 7.37 1.06 -2.33
N GLU A 84 6.99 1.00 -3.62
CA GLU A 84 7.94 0.65 -4.69
C GLU A 84 9.09 1.65 -4.80
N MET A 85 8.80 2.95 -4.78
CA MET A 85 9.83 3.99 -4.79
C MET A 85 10.78 3.88 -3.59
N LEU A 86 10.23 3.61 -2.40
CA LEU A 86 11.06 3.43 -1.21
C LEU A 86 11.90 2.16 -1.27
N LYS A 87 11.39 1.04 -1.77
CA LYS A 87 12.17 -0.19 -1.99
C LYS A 87 13.40 0.08 -2.87
N GLU A 88 13.16 0.70 -4.03
CA GLU A 88 14.23 1.07 -4.95
C GLU A 88 15.26 1.99 -4.28
N TYR A 89 14.77 3.03 -3.60
CA TYR A 89 15.61 3.97 -2.87
C TYR A 89 16.49 3.26 -1.83
N PHE A 90 15.91 2.40 -1.00
CA PHE A 90 16.63 1.69 0.05
C PHE A 90 17.68 0.74 -0.52
N VAL A 91 17.36 0.06 -1.62
CA VAL A 91 18.33 -0.83 -2.30
C VAL A 91 19.49 -0.03 -2.88
N ARG A 92 19.23 1.10 -3.54
CA ARG A 92 20.25 1.99 -4.10
C ARG A 92 21.20 2.56 -3.03
N HIS A 93 20.67 2.85 -1.84
CA HIS A 93 21.44 3.45 -0.75
C HIS A 93 21.98 2.44 0.25
N GLY A 94 22.09 1.18 -0.14
CA GLY A 94 22.81 0.16 0.60
C GLY A 94 22.10 -0.31 1.88
N ALA A 95 20.78 -0.41 1.86
CA ALA A 95 20.06 -1.02 2.96
C ALA A 95 20.40 -2.52 3.08
N PRO A 96 20.59 -3.05 4.31
CA PRO A 96 20.88 -4.45 4.52
C PRO A 96 19.66 -5.32 4.20
N ILE A 97 19.92 -6.56 3.75
CA ILE A 97 18.86 -7.51 3.36
C ILE A 97 17.83 -7.72 4.48
N ILE A 98 18.31 -7.83 5.72
CA ILE A 98 17.43 -8.04 6.89
C ILE A 98 16.45 -6.87 7.03
N LEU A 99 16.91 -5.64 6.92
CA LEU A 99 16.09 -4.45 6.99
C LEU A 99 15.07 -4.39 5.86
N LEU A 100 15.49 -4.67 4.62
CA LEU A 100 14.58 -4.71 3.46
C LEU A 100 13.47 -5.76 3.62
N ARG A 101 13.80 -6.91 4.15
CA ARG A 101 12.81 -7.96 4.45
C ARG A 101 11.83 -7.53 5.55
N THR A 102 12.31 -6.88 6.59
CA THR A 102 11.45 -6.39 7.69
C THR A 102 10.52 -5.27 7.23
N LEU A 103 11.03 -4.29 6.47
CA LEU A 103 10.24 -3.11 6.08
C LEU A 103 9.29 -3.34 4.91
N PHE A 104 9.65 -4.25 3.98
CA PHE A 104 8.92 -4.43 2.71
C PHE A 104 8.50 -5.87 2.43
N THR A 105 8.76 -6.80 3.36
CA THR A 105 8.41 -8.24 3.22
C THR A 105 8.99 -8.87 1.93
N LEU A 106 10.17 -8.39 1.49
CA LEU A 106 10.82 -8.87 0.26
C LEU A 106 11.41 -10.26 0.45
N SER A 107 11.18 -11.14 -0.54
CA SER A 107 11.89 -12.40 -0.66
C SER A 107 13.34 -12.18 -1.16
N LYS A 108 14.19 -13.19 -0.97
CA LYS A 108 15.57 -13.15 -1.50
C LYS A 108 15.58 -13.03 -3.03
N GLN A 109 14.67 -13.70 -3.72
CA GLN A 109 14.57 -13.69 -5.18
C GLN A 109 14.15 -12.32 -5.72
N GLU A 110 13.13 -11.69 -5.10
CA GLU A 110 12.68 -10.34 -5.46
C GLU A 110 13.80 -9.31 -5.28
N LEU A 111 14.57 -9.43 -4.20
CA LEU A 111 15.71 -8.56 -3.97
C LEU A 111 16.80 -8.72 -5.02
N GLN A 112 17.11 -9.96 -5.43
CA GLN A 112 18.08 -10.22 -6.50
C GLN A 112 17.59 -9.64 -7.83
N ARG A 113 16.30 -9.85 -8.16
CA ARG A 113 15.70 -9.28 -9.35
C ARG A 113 15.78 -7.75 -9.33
N LEU A 114 15.39 -7.11 -8.24
CA LEU A 114 15.42 -5.66 -8.10
C LEU A 114 16.84 -5.09 -8.23
N ARG A 115 17.84 -5.76 -7.67
CA ARG A 115 19.25 -5.37 -7.84
C ARG A 115 19.71 -5.48 -9.29
N GLY A 116 19.30 -6.54 -10.00
CA GLY A 116 19.57 -6.69 -11.42
C GLY A 116 18.94 -5.61 -12.28
N GLU A 117 17.66 -5.28 -12.01
CA GLU A 117 16.93 -4.21 -12.69
C GLU A 117 17.55 -2.81 -12.46
N LEU A 118 18.21 -2.62 -11.32
CA LEU A 118 18.87 -1.37 -10.95
C LEU A 118 20.34 -1.30 -11.38
N ASP A 119 20.85 -2.29 -12.12
CA ASP A 119 22.27 -2.43 -12.50
C ASP A 119 23.25 -2.32 -11.31
N LEU A 120 22.77 -2.68 -10.13
CA LEU A 120 23.60 -2.70 -8.95
C LEU A 120 24.43 -3.98 -8.92
N VAL A 121 25.58 -3.93 -9.59
CA VAL A 121 26.59 -4.98 -9.48
C VAL A 121 26.85 -5.21 -7.99
N GLU A 122 26.79 -6.46 -7.55
CA GLU A 122 27.14 -6.85 -6.19
C GLU A 122 28.56 -6.34 -5.86
N LYS A 123 28.64 -5.13 -5.39
CA LYS A 123 29.75 -4.78 -4.51
C LYS A 123 29.50 -5.62 -3.25
N SER A 124 30.07 -6.81 -3.29
CA SER A 124 30.15 -7.67 -2.10
C SER A 124 30.78 -6.86 -0.98
N ALA A 125 29.98 -6.02 -0.36
CA ALA A 125 30.35 -5.39 0.90
C ALA A 125 30.23 -6.46 1.97
N ASN A 126 31.08 -7.50 1.86
CA ASN A 126 31.28 -8.53 2.89
C ASN A 126 31.93 -7.92 4.13
N GLY A 127 31.63 -6.69 4.46
CA GLY A 127 32.14 -5.97 5.61
C GLY A 127 31.02 -5.40 6.46
N ARG A 128 31.27 -5.36 7.78
CA ARG A 128 30.40 -4.66 8.72
C ARG A 128 30.32 -3.19 8.31
N PRO A 129 29.10 -2.58 8.16
CA PRO A 129 28.97 -1.19 7.78
C PRO A 129 29.82 -0.30 8.69
N ARG A 130 30.58 0.62 8.11
CA ARG A 130 31.34 1.59 8.90
C ARG A 130 30.42 2.49 9.68
N LEU A 131 30.61 2.57 10.98
CA LEU A 131 29.87 3.49 11.82
C LEU A 131 30.34 4.92 11.56
N PRO A 132 29.44 5.89 11.56
CA PRO A 132 29.79 7.31 11.55
C PRO A 132 30.61 7.71 12.79
N PRO A 133 31.36 8.82 12.76
CA PRO A 133 31.98 9.41 13.94
C PRO A 133 30.97 9.66 15.06
N THR A 134 31.42 9.68 16.32
CA THR A 134 30.53 9.81 17.50
C THR A 134 29.62 11.04 17.41
N ALA A 135 30.17 12.20 17.07
CA ALA A 135 29.37 13.44 16.93
C ALA A 135 28.25 13.31 15.88
N VAL A 136 28.48 12.56 14.78
CA VAL A 136 27.46 12.32 13.75
C VAL A 136 26.45 11.31 14.24
N ARG A 137 26.87 10.28 14.99
CA ARG A 137 25.93 9.31 15.60
C ARG A 137 24.97 10.02 16.56
N ASP A 138 25.48 10.91 17.40
CA ASP A 138 24.65 11.69 18.32
C ASP A 138 23.65 12.57 17.55
N ALA A 139 24.06 13.17 16.45
CA ALA A 139 23.18 13.93 15.58
C ALA A 139 22.09 13.04 14.92
N ILE A 140 22.46 11.83 14.45
CA ILE A 140 21.52 10.85 13.90
C ILE A 140 20.49 10.44 14.96
N HIS A 141 20.92 10.20 16.19
CA HIS A 141 20.03 9.81 17.29
C HIS A 141 19.04 10.93 17.64
N ASN A 142 19.52 12.14 17.81
CA ASN A 142 18.66 13.29 18.11
C ASN A 142 17.61 13.51 17.00
N GLU A 143 18.03 13.42 15.75
CA GLU A 143 17.13 13.56 14.59
C GLU A 143 16.13 12.38 14.51
N TRP A 144 16.58 11.15 14.74
CA TRP A 144 15.70 9.99 14.77
C TRP A 144 14.61 10.14 15.83
N PHE A 145 14.99 10.57 17.02
CA PHE A 145 14.03 10.82 18.10
C PHE A 145 13.02 11.91 17.73
N ALA A 146 13.48 13.00 17.13
CA ALA A 146 12.60 14.07 16.65
C ALA A 146 11.63 13.59 15.57
N ILE A 147 12.12 12.81 14.59
CA ILE A 147 11.30 12.20 13.53
C ILE A 147 10.27 11.25 14.11
N CYS A 148 10.66 10.36 15.01
CA CYS A 148 9.75 9.40 15.63
C CYS A 148 8.63 10.08 16.44
N ARG A 149 8.92 11.21 17.07
CA ARG A 149 7.93 11.99 17.81
C ARG A 149 6.99 12.75 16.90
N THR A 150 7.53 13.36 15.83
CA THR A 150 6.74 14.19 14.90
C THR A 150 5.89 13.34 13.95
N PHE A 151 6.45 12.22 13.47
CA PHE A 151 5.82 11.35 12.47
C PHE A 151 5.46 9.97 13.06
N LYS A 152 4.87 9.98 14.24
CA LYS A 152 4.54 8.78 15.02
C LYS A 152 3.68 7.79 14.23
N GLU A 153 2.72 8.29 13.47
CA GLU A 153 1.77 7.47 12.71
C GLU A 153 2.35 6.98 11.36
N GLU A 154 3.48 7.52 10.92
CA GLU A 154 4.11 7.07 9.68
C GLU A 154 4.82 5.71 9.89
N PRO A 155 4.82 4.84 8.85
CA PRO A 155 5.58 3.58 8.88
C PRO A 155 7.09 3.84 9.10
N GLU A 156 7.77 2.88 9.73
CA GLU A 156 9.22 2.98 10.01
C GLU A 156 10.04 3.25 8.75
N ARG A 157 9.65 2.68 7.59
CA ARG A 157 10.30 2.92 6.29
C ARG A 157 10.28 4.38 5.86
N GLU A 158 9.20 5.11 6.10
CA GLU A 158 9.10 6.54 5.80
C GLU A 158 9.99 7.35 6.76
N ARG A 159 9.97 7.04 8.02
CA ARG A 159 10.80 7.70 9.03
C ARG A 159 12.30 7.51 8.76
N LEU A 160 12.72 6.29 8.40
CA LEU A 160 14.10 6.01 8.01
C LEU A 160 14.49 6.71 6.71
N TRP A 161 13.59 6.80 5.75
CA TRP A 161 13.81 7.58 4.53
C TRP A 161 14.06 9.06 4.85
N ARG A 162 13.22 9.68 5.70
CA ARG A 162 13.41 11.08 6.14
C ARG A 162 14.74 11.28 6.86
N LEU A 163 15.12 10.36 7.70
CA LEU A 163 16.41 10.40 8.39
C LEU A 163 17.56 10.35 7.38
N HIS A 164 17.51 9.41 6.43
CA HIS A 164 18.55 9.28 5.42
C HIS A 164 18.65 10.52 4.51
N GLN A 165 17.54 11.22 4.22
CA GLN A 165 17.56 12.46 3.46
C GLN A 165 18.44 13.55 4.12
N LYS A 166 18.58 13.55 5.44
CA LYS A 166 19.44 14.47 6.18
C LYS A 166 20.88 14.01 6.27
N PHE A 167 21.15 12.73 6.13
CA PHE A 167 22.47 12.12 6.29
C PHE A 167 22.87 11.30 5.04
N GLN A 168 22.67 11.84 3.85
CA GLN A 168 22.88 11.16 2.57
C GLN A 168 24.33 10.69 2.31
N SER A 169 25.31 11.28 3.00
CA SER A 169 26.70 10.85 2.92
C SER A 169 26.99 9.49 3.55
N TYR A 170 26.03 8.94 4.31
CA TYR A 170 26.14 7.64 4.95
C TYR A 170 25.13 6.66 4.33
N SER A 171 25.49 5.38 4.25
CA SER A 171 24.56 4.36 3.77
C SER A 171 23.42 4.14 4.76
N ILE A 172 22.28 3.67 4.25
CA ILE A 172 21.13 3.30 5.10
C ILE A 172 21.55 2.22 6.11
N ALA A 173 22.47 1.30 5.75
CA ALA A 173 23.00 0.31 6.67
C ALA A 173 23.71 0.95 7.87
N SER A 174 24.52 1.99 7.64
CA SER A 174 25.23 2.71 8.70
C SER A 174 24.28 3.48 9.61
N ILE A 175 23.30 4.16 9.03
CA ILE A 175 22.27 4.92 9.76
C ILE A 175 21.39 3.98 10.60
N HIS A 176 20.88 2.92 9.99
CA HIS A 176 20.02 1.95 10.68
C HIS A 176 20.74 1.33 11.87
N ARG A 177 22.01 1.02 11.71
CA ARG A 177 22.80 0.50 12.83
C ARG A 177 22.92 1.49 14.00
N CYS A 178 23.05 2.79 13.71
CA CYS A 178 23.03 3.81 14.77
C CYS A 178 21.67 3.82 15.50
N THR A 179 20.56 3.72 14.76
CA THR A 179 19.22 3.70 15.38
C THR A 179 18.93 2.44 16.18
N ASP A 180 19.51 1.28 15.81
CA ASP A 180 19.36 0.01 16.54
C ASP A 180 20.13 -0.02 17.87
N GLU A 181 21.30 0.60 17.95
CA GLU A 181 22.07 0.71 19.20
C GLU A 181 21.21 1.28 20.34
N PHE A 182 20.23 2.13 20.02
CA PHE A 182 19.30 2.70 21.01
C PHE A 182 18.13 1.79 21.38
N LYS A 183 17.67 0.95 20.46
CA LYS A 183 16.61 -0.03 20.77
C LYS A 183 17.10 -1.04 21.80
N GLU A 184 18.38 -1.43 21.72
CA GLU A 184 19.01 -2.35 22.67
C GLU A 184 19.26 -1.69 24.03
N ALA A 185 19.67 -0.41 24.06
CA ALA A 185 19.93 0.32 25.31
C ALA A 185 18.63 0.67 26.08
N GLY A 186 17.52 0.94 25.35
CA GLY A 186 16.21 1.25 25.95
C GLY A 186 15.39 0.02 26.34
N GLY A 187 15.64 -1.15 25.72
CA GLY A 187 14.92 -2.40 26.00
C GLY A 187 15.45 -3.19 27.20
N GLY A 188 16.64 -2.86 27.70
CA GLY A 188 17.27 -3.58 28.82
C GLY A 188 16.71 -3.31 30.21
N ALA A 189 15.82 -2.32 30.37
CA ALA A 189 15.26 -1.95 31.65
C ALA A 189 13.88 -2.55 31.97
N ALA A 190 13.18 -3.14 30.98
CA ALA A 190 11.80 -3.58 31.17
C ALA A 190 11.59 -5.11 31.29
N THR A 191 12.65 -5.95 31.19
CA THR A 191 12.45 -7.41 31.15
C THR A 191 13.16 -8.18 32.24
N ARG A 192 13.38 -7.58 33.43
CA ARG A 192 13.91 -8.30 34.58
C ARG A 192 12.99 -8.28 35.79
N ASN A 193 11.70 -8.50 35.64
CA ASN A 193 10.83 -8.82 36.78
C ASN A 193 9.59 -9.58 36.32
N SER A 194 9.72 -10.88 36.04
CA SER A 194 8.62 -11.83 36.23
C SER A 194 9.11 -13.27 36.08
N THR A 195 9.88 -13.77 37.02
CA THR A 195 10.05 -15.21 37.19
C THR A 195 10.11 -15.53 38.66
N SER A 196 8.96 -15.71 39.28
CA SER A 196 8.78 -16.61 40.42
C SER A 196 7.32 -16.55 40.85
N VAL A 197 6.47 -17.38 40.24
CA VAL A 197 5.26 -17.84 40.94
C VAL A 197 5.34 -19.34 40.96
N GLY A 198 5.47 -19.81 42.19
CA GLY A 198 5.67 -21.18 42.54
C GLY A 198 4.52 -22.09 42.15
N VAL A 199 4.91 -23.27 41.78
CA VAL A 199 4.05 -24.45 41.66
C VAL A 199 3.67 -24.88 43.08
N CYS A 200 2.39 -24.87 43.41
CA CYS A 200 1.84 -25.63 44.52
C CYS A 200 1.37 -27.00 44.01
N PRO A 201 1.76 -28.11 44.63
CA PRO A 201 1.24 -29.42 44.27
C PRO A 201 -0.13 -29.65 44.90
N ALA A 202 -1.05 -30.22 44.11
CA ALA A 202 -2.30 -30.76 44.58
C ALA A 202 -2.05 -31.98 45.49
N ALA A 203 -2.71 -32.02 46.60
CA ALA A 203 -2.85 -33.20 47.46
C ALA A 203 -4.33 -33.57 47.58
N THR A 204 -4.57 -34.88 47.32
CA THR A 204 -5.72 -35.74 47.62
C THR A 204 -7.03 -35.42 46.93
#